data_134ee0db17c0075c876c8cb3f431aa88
#
_entry.id   134ee0db17c0075c876c8cb3f431aa88
#
_cell.length_a   1.000
_cell.length_b   1.000
_cell.length_c   1.000
_cell.angle_alpha   90.00
_cell.angle_beta   90.00
_cell.angle_gamma   90.00
#
_symmetry.space_group_name_H-M   'P 1'
#
loop_
_entity.id
_entity.type
_entity.pdbx_description
1 polymer ?
#
loop_
_entity_poly.entity_id
_entity_poly.type
_entity_poly.pdbx_seq_one_letter_code
_entity_poly.pdbx_strand_id
1 'polypeptide(L)'
;MMHVIDAVLNSLASLFRFHRYPPIEKLYSVFLFTAGLSLRDLSERLCLTGASRESVRIWVHRFSSLFKPSRRKRRLVAVDETVLKVNGQTCYLWAAIDVDTNEIFAVYASRGRGIPSAIKFLRKVLDSCEGKPVIVVDRGPWYRWALERLGMTYFHETFGKRNRIEWWFRELKNRTKRFYNNVNSKKLKSLEDLVTAIAIMHNITRAGGEEVIPT
;
A
#
# COMPACT_ATOMS: atom_id res chain seq x y z
N MET A 1 -22.86 5.32 -2.34
CA MET A 1 -21.71 4.38 -2.31
C MET A 1 -21.45 3.73 -3.67
N MET A 2 -22.46 3.17 -4.35
CA MET A 2 -22.30 2.53 -5.68
C MET A 2 -21.80 3.52 -6.75
N HIS A 3 -22.36 4.72 -6.83
CA HIS A 3 -21.95 5.75 -7.81
C HIS A 3 -20.48 6.21 -7.67
N VAL A 4 -19.94 6.22 -6.47
CA VAL A 4 -18.54 6.59 -6.22
C VAL A 4 -17.59 5.50 -6.72
N ILE A 5 -17.93 4.24 -6.45
CA ILE A 5 -17.14 3.09 -6.96
C ILE A 5 -17.18 3.08 -8.49
N ASP A 6 -18.32 3.35 -9.10
CA ASP A 6 -18.46 3.39 -10.56
C ASP A 6 -17.67 4.55 -11.18
N ALA A 7 -17.66 5.73 -10.56
CA ALA A 7 -16.84 6.86 -11.02
C ALA A 7 -15.34 6.55 -10.94
N VAL A 8 -14.91 5.96 -9.83
CA VAL A 8 -13.53 5.49 -9.63
C VAL A 8 -13.19 4.40 -10.65
N LEU A 9 -14.07 3.43 -10.86
CA LEU A 9 -13.90 2.36 -11.84
C LEU A 9 -13.76 2.92 -13.27
N ASN A 10 -14.59 3.87 -13.64
CA ASN A 10 -14.54 4.50 -14.97
C ASN A 10 -13.24 5.28 -15.19
N SER A 11 -12.79 6.05 -14.21
CA SER A 11 -11.51 6.77 -14.26
C SER A 11 -10.33 5.81 -14.34
N LEU A 12 -10.38 4.70 -13.59
CA LEU A 12 -9.33 3.68 -13.60
C LEU A 12 -9.40 2.77 -14.82
N ALA A 13 -10.57 2.64 -15.48
CA ALA A 13 -10.73 1.84 -16.68
C ALA A 13 -9.84 2.35 -17.82
N SER A 14 -9.59 3.67 -17.88
CA SER A 14 -8.67 4.28 -18.86
C SER A 14 -7.22 3.78 -18.74
N LEU A 15 -6.82 3.30 -17.57
CA LEU A 15 -5.50 2.72 -17.31
C LEU A 15 -5.27 1.42 -18.10
N PHE A 16 -6.34 0.66 -18.31
CA PHE A 16 -6.29 -0.62 -19.00
C PHE A 16 -6.79 -0.49 -20.42
N ARG A 17 -5.89 -0.32 -21.37
CA ARG A 17 -6.28 -0.40 -22.79
C ARG A 17 -7.03 -1.70 -23.06
N PHE A 18 -8.11 -1.60 -23.82
CA PHE A 18 -8.84 -2.77 -24.29
C PHE A 18 -7.91 -3.64 -25.16
N HIS A 19 -7.78 -4.89 -24.77
CA HIS A 19 -7.20 -5.95 -25.57
C HIS A 19 -8.19 -7.12 -25.52
N ARG A 20 -7.78 -8.27 -24.97
CA ARG A 20 -8.63 -9.45 -24.90
C ARG A 20 -9.75 -9.34 -23.83
N TYR A 21 -9.52 -8.57 -22.76
CA TYR A 21 -10.43 -8.46 -21.61
C TYR A 21 -10.86 -7.01 -21.41
N PRO A 22 -12.15 -6.76 -21.11
CA PRO A 22 -12.64 -5.42 -20.82
C PRO A 22 -11.89 -4.78 -19.63
N PRO A 23 -11.70 -3.45 -19.62
CA PRO A 23 -11.07 -2.76 -18.49
C PRO A 23 -11.75 -3.05 -17.14
N ILE A 24 -13.08 -3.10 -17.15
CA ILE A 24 -13.86 -3.34 -15.93
C ILE A 24 -13.58 -4.73 -15.33
N GLU A 25 -13.46 -5.77 -16.15
CA GLU A 25 -13.12 -7.13 -15.68
C GLU A 25 -11.73 -7.15 -15.03
N LYS A 26 -10.77 -6.41 -15.60
CA LYS A 26 -9.42 -6.28 -15.04
C LYS A 26 -9.45 -5.62 -13.67
N LEU A 27 -10.23 -4.54 -13.52
CA LEU A 27 -10.39 -3.83 -12.25
C LEU A 27 -11.07 -4.69 -11.19
N TYR A 28 -12.18 -5.36 -11.53
CA TYR A 28 -12.82 -6.28 -10.59
C TYR A 28 -11.87 -7.40 -10.14
N SER A 29 -11.09 -7.95 -11.06
CA SER A 29 -10.10 -8.98 -10.72
C SER A 29 -9.04 -8.45 -9.75
N VAL A 30 -8.55 -7.21 -9.95
CA VAL A 30 -7.62 -6.55 -9.04
C VAL A 30 -8.27 -6.31 -7.68
N PHE A 31 -9.51 -5.83 -7.62
CA PHE A 31 -10.22 -5.56 -6.39
C PHE A 31 -10.46 -6.83 -5.58
N LEU A 32 -10.95 -7.88 -6.22
CA LEU A 32 -11.16 -9.18 -5.58
C LEU A 32 -9.84 -9.77 -5.06
N PHE A 33 -8.76 -9.64 -5.83
CA PHE A 33 -7.43 -10.06 -5.40
C PHE A 33 -6.95 -9.25 -4.19
N THR A 34 -7.09 -7.93 -4.19
CA THR A 34 -6.68 -7.09 -3.06
C THR A 34 -7.60 -7.28 -1.84
N ALA A 35 -8.86 -7.65 -2.05
CA ALA A 35 -9.81 -8.01 -0.99
C ALA A 35 -9.48 -9.34 -0.30
N GLY A 36 -8.66 -10.20 -0.91
CA GLY A 36 -8.20 -11.41 -0.25
C GLY A 36 -8.35 -12.71 -1.06
N LEU A 37 -8.94 -12.69 -2.25
CA LEU A 37 -8.99 -13.89 -3.10
C LEU A 37 -7.61 -14.17 -3.70
N SER A 38 -7.26 -15.44 -3.86
CA SER A 38 -6.02 -15.81 -4.54
C SER A 38 -6.17 -15.70 -6.06
N LEU A 39 -5.06 -15.60 -6.79
CA LEU A 39 -5.06 -15.67 -8.26
C LEU A 39 -5.72 -16.96 -8.77
N ARG A 40 -5.56 -18.05 -8.02
CA ARG A 40 -6.15 -19.34 -8.34
C ARG A 40 -7.66 -19.35 -8.14
N ASP A 41 -8.15 -18.69 -7.09
CA ASP A 41 -9.59 -18.57 -6.86
C ASP A 41 -10.23 -17.78 -7.99
N LEU A 42 -9.61 -16.67 -8.42
CA LEU A 42 -10.13 -15.84 -9.50
C LEU A 42 -10.21 -16.56 -10.84
N SER A 43 -9.16 -17.29 -11.21
CA SER A 43 -9.00 -17.84 -12.56
C SER A 43 -9.47 -19.30 -12.69
N GLU A 44 -9.40 -20.12 -11.62
CA GLU A 44 -9.55 -21.56 -11.72
C GLU A 44 -10.64 -22.14 -10.81
N ARG A 45 -10.70 -21.73 -9.54
CA ARG A 45 -11.62 -22.34 -8.59
C ARG A 45 -13.05 -21.78 -8.66
N LEU A 46 -13.14 -20.44 -8.69
CA LEU A 46 -14.40 -19.73 -8.73
C LEU A 46 -14.73 -19.19 -10.12
N CYS A 47 -13.78 -19.26 -11.05
CA CYS A 47 -13.92 -18.81 -12.45
C CYS A 47 -14.53 -17.39 -12.55
N LEU A 48 -14.10 -16.46 -11.67
CA LEU A 48 -14.61 -15.08 -11.63
C LEU A 48 -14.08 -14.21 -12.77
N THR A 49 -13.06 -14.67 -13.47
CA THR A 49 -12.54 -14.09 -14.71
C THR A 49 -12.12 -15.18 -15.67
N GLY A 50 -12.26 -14.94 -16.98
CA GLY A 50 -11.71 -15.80 -18.02
C GLY A 50 -10.19 -15.65 -18.20
N ALA A 51 -9.55 -14.76 -17.44
CA ALA A 51 -8.12 -14.49 -17.55
C ALA A 51 -7.26 -15.49 -16.79
N SER A 52 -6.04 -15.72 -17.28
CA SER A 52 -5.06 -16.53 -16.58
C SER A 52 -4.57 -15.84 -15.30
N ARG A 53 -4.06 -16.63 -14.34
CA ARG A 53 -3.42 -16.11 -13.11
C ARG A 53 -2.34 -15.08 -13.40
N GLU A 54 -1.56 -15.28 -14.45
CA GLU A 54 -0.50 -14.37 -14.85
C GLU A 54 -1.05 -13.04 -15.37
N SER A 55 -2.15 -13.06 -16.12
CA SER A 55 -2.83 -11.84 -16.56
C SER A 55 -3.30 -11.00 -15.37
N VAL A 56 -3.95 -11.63 -14.39
CA VAL A 56 -4.40 -10.92 -13.17
C VAL A 56 -3.20 -10.38 -12.39
N ARG A 57 -2.12 -11.14 -12.26
CA ARG A 57 -0.88 -10.67 -11.62
C ARG A 57 -0.31 -9.41 -12.30
N ILE A 58 -0.26 -9.40 -13.62
CA ILE A 58 0.19 -8.23 -14.40
C ILE A 58 -0.74 -7.03 -14.17
N TRP A 59 -2.05 -7.25 -14.07
CA TRP A 59 -3.00 -6.18 -13.80
C TRP A 59 -2.80 -5.56 -12.42
N VAL A 60 -2.52 -6.38 -11.40
CA VAL A 60 -2.20 -5.89 -10.05
C VAL A 60 -0.93 -5.02 -10.07
N HIS A 61 0.13 -5.45 -10.76
CA HIS A 61 1.35 -4.65 -10.92
C HIS A 61 1.08 -3.33 -11.65
N ARG A 62 0.25 -3.35 -12.69
CA ARG A 62 -0.13 -2.14 -13.42
C ARG A 62 -0.97 -1.21 -12.54
N PHE A 63 -1.91 -1.75 -11.79
CA PHE A 63 -2.74 -0.99 -10.86
C PHE A 63 -1.89 -0.30 -9.78
N SER A 64 -0.85 -0.94 -9.28
CA SER A 64 0.04 -0.33 -8.29
C SER A 64 0.76 0.92 -8.80
N SER A 65 0.93 1.07 -10.13
CA SER A 65 1.55 2.27 -10.71
C SER A 65 0.70 3.54 -10.61
N LEU A 66 -0.58 3.39 -10.25
CA LEU A 66 -1.47 4.52 -9.92
C LEU A 66 -1.16 5.17 -8.59
N PHE A 67 -0.36 4.52 -7.75
CA PHE A 67 0.02 5.08 -6.46
C PHE A 67 0.96 6.28 -6.65
N LYS A 68 0.33 7.41 -6.84
CA LYS A 68 1.01 8.71 -6.95
C LYS A 68 0.42 9.63 -5.88
N PRO A 69 0.84 9.46 -4.61
CA PRO A 69 0.33 10.32 -3.55
C PRO A 69 0.66 11.78 -3.88
N SER A 70 -0.35 12.63 -3.78
CA SER A 70 -0.16 14.06 -4.02
C SER A 70 0.80 14.64 -3.01
N ARG A 71 1.72 15.47 -3.49
CA ARG A 71 2.59 16.27 -2.61
C ARG A 71 1.75 17.38 -2.00
N ARG A 72 1.55 17.31 -0.69
CA ARG A 72 0.75 18.28 0.05
C ARG A 72 1.29 18.52 1.46
N LYS A 73 0.83 19.59 2.10
CA LYS A 73 1.12 19.84 3.50
C LYS A 73 0.46 18.79 4.37
N ARG A 74 1.25 18.02 5.09
CA ARG A 74 0.81 17.01 6.07
C ARG A 74 1.25 17.47 7.45
N ARG A 75 0.34 17.54 8.39
CA ARG A 75 0.62 18.02 9.74
C ARG A 75 1.23 16.91 10.60
N LEU A 76 0.65 15.73 10.56
CA LEU A 76 0.99 14.61 11.43
C LEU A 76 0.97 13.30 10.63
N VAL A 77 2.07 12.58 10.69
CA VAL A 77 2.25 11.33 9.96
C VAL A 77 2.66 10.23 10.93
N ALA A 78 1.89 9.14 11.00
CA ALA A 78 2.30 7.96 11.72
C ALA A 78 3.07 7.03 10.78
N VAL A 79 4.21 6.52 11.24
CA VAL A 79 5.04 5.56 10.53
C VAL A 79 5.29 4.34 11.39
N ASP A 80 5.32 3.20 10.75
CA ASP A 80 5.57 1.93 11.41
C ASP A 80 6.08 0.91 10.38
N GLU A 81 6.61 -0.22 10.85
CA GLU A 81 6.95 -1.33 9.98
C GLU A 81 6.38 -2.65 10.50
N THR A 82 6.18 -3.57 9.59
CA THR A 82 5.75 -4.93 9.91
C THR A 82 6.63 -5.96 9.21
N VAL A 83 6.64 -7.16 9.75
CA VAL A 83 7.40 -8.29 9.19
C VAL A 83 6.50 -9.12 8.30
N LEU A 84 6.98 -9.39 7.10
CA LEU A 84 6.43 -10.38 6.17
C LEU A 84 7.57 -11.28 5.68
N LYS A 85 7.21 -12.34 4.95
CA LYS A 85 8.19 -13.21 4.30
C LYS A 85 8.06 -13.10 2.79
N VAL A 86 9.19 -13.20 2.10
CA VAL A 86 9.27 -13.36 0.65
C VAL A 86 10.15 -14.56 0.36
N ASN A 87 9.57 -15.63 -0.19
CA ASN A 87 10.22 -16.92 -0.41
C ASN A 87 10.90 -17.45 0.88
N GLY A 88 10.19 -17.41 2.00
CA GLY A 88 10.69 -17.85 3.30
C GLY A 88 11.66 -16.87 3.98
N GLN A 89 12.17 -15.87 3.28
CA GLN A 89 13.10 -14.89 3.83
C GLN A 89 12.35 -13.71 4.47
N THR A 90 12.82 -13.29 5.63
CA THR A 90 12.28 -12.12 6.34
C THR A 90 12.42 -10.84 5.52
N CYS A 91 11.34 -10.08 5.45
CA CYS A 91 11.28 -8.76 4.83
C CYS A 91 10.54 -7.82 5.76
N TYR A 92 10.95 -6.56 5.73
CA TYR A 92 10.31 -5.48 6.49
C TYR A 92 9.54 -4.60 5.53
N LEU A 93 8.28 -4.41 5.84
CA LEU A 93 7.39 -3.54 5.11
C LEU A 93 7.12 -2.31 5.96
N TRP A 94 7.50 -1.16 5.43
CA TRP A 94 7.34 0.15 6.03
C TRP A 94 6.16 0.86 5.41
N ALA A 95 5.38 1.56 6.21
CA ALA A 95 4.27 2.36 5.71
C ALA A 95 4.13 3.67 6.49
N ALA A 96 3.60 4.67 5.81
CA ALA A 96 3.22 5.95 6.40
C ALA A 96 1.75 6.25 6.13
N ILE A 97 1.06 6.68 7.17
CA ILE A 97 -0.33 7.11 7.13
C ILE A 97 -0.42 8.57 7.59
N ASP A 98 -1.15 9.36 6.84
CA ASP A 98 -1.57 10.68 7.27
C ASP A 98 -2.63 10.53 8.36
N VAL A 99 -2.33 11.02 9.58
CA VAL A 99 -3.21 10.84 10.75
C VAL A 99 -4.51 11.61 10.59
N ASP A 100 -4.51 12.72 9.87
CA ASP A 100 -5.70 13.55 9.70
C ASP A 100 -6.67 12.97 8.67
N THR A 101 -6.16 12.44 7.56
CA THR A 101 -6.97 11.92 6.44
C THR A 101 -7.10 10.40 6.39
N ASN A 102 -6.29 9.66 7.16
CA ASN A 102 -6.14 8.20 7.08
C ASN A 102 -5.61 7.68 5.73
N GLU A 103 -5.01 8.54 4.90
CA GLU A 103 -4.40 8.14 3.64
C GLU A 103 -3.08 7.39 3.89
N ILE A 104 -2.94 6.21 3.31
CA ILE A 104 -1.64 5.55 3.17
C ILE A 104 -0.95 6.18 1.96
N PHE A 105 0.16 6.87 2.15
CA PHE A 105 0.81 7.62 1.07
C PHE A 105 2.27 7.24 0.83
N ALA A 106 2.87 6.41 1.67
CA ALA A 106 4.18 5.84 1.41
C ALA A 106 4.23 4.37 1.84
N VAL A 107 4.78 3.53 0.97
CA VAL A 107 5.03 2.10 1.20
C VAL A 107 6.45 1.81 0.73
N TYR A 108 7.21 1.03 1.50
CA TYR A 108 8.57 0.61 1.15
C TYR A 108 8.84 -0.79 1.69
N ALA A 109 9.51 -1.62 0.91
CA ALA A 109 9.92 -2.97 1.31
C ALA A 109 11.46 -3.07 1.37
N SER A 110 11.99 -3.69 2.43
CA SER A 110 13.43 -3.88 2.62
C SER A 110 13.76 -5.26 3.18
N ARG A 111 15.00 -5.70 2.95
CA ARG A 111 15.55 -6.92 3.58
C ARG A 111 16.08 -6.65 4.98
N GLY A 112 16.51 -5.43 5.24
CA GLY A 112 17.05 -5.03 6.54
C GLY A 112 16.12 -4.09 7.29
N ARG A 113 16.15 -4.18 8.62
CA ARG A 113 15.47 -3.28 9.55
C ARG A 113 16.52 -2.47 10.30
N GLY A 114 16.99 -1.42 9.69
CA GLY A 114 18.05 -0.58 10.26
C GLY A 114 18.00 0.84 9.73
N ILE A 115 18.92 1.67 10.21
CA ILE A 115 19.02 3.10 9.90
C ILE A 115 19.00 3.38 8.37
N PRO A 116 19.75 2.65 7.52
CA PRO A 116 19.71 2.89 6.08
C PRO A 116 18.33 2.67 5.46
N SER A 117 17.59 1.66 5.92
CA SER A 117 16.23 1.38 5.44
C SER A 117 15.25 2.44 5.92
N ALA A 118 15.35 2.86 7.20
CA ALA A 118 14.54 3.93 7.76
C ALA A 118 14.77 5.27 7.03
N ILE A 119 16.01 5.61 6.71
CA ILE A 119 16.34 6.83 5.94
C ILE A 119 15.72 6.77 4.53
N LYS A 120 15.84 5.64 3.81
CA LYS A 120 15.24 5.48 2.49
C LYS A 120 13.72 5.63 2.54
N PHE A 121 13.10 5.00 3.52
CA PHE A 121 11.66 5.10 3.73
C PHE A 121 11.23 6.52 4.07
N LEU A 122 11.87 7.19 5.04
CA LEU A 122 11.52 8.55 5.44
C LEU A 122 11.75 9.58 4.32
N ARG A 123 12.75 9.38 3.46
CA ARG A 123 12.90 10.20 2.24
C ARG A 123 11.68 10.05 1.34
N LYS A 124 11.21 8.83 1.12
CA LYS A 124 9.98 8.57 0.35
C LYS A 124 8.74 9.23 0.98
N VAL A 125 8.68 9.30 2.32
CA VAL A 125 7.65 10.07 3.04
C VAL A 125 7.77 11.56 2.71
N LEU A 126 8.98 12.13 2.79
CA LEU A 126 9.23 13.55 2.51
C LEU A 126 8.93 13.93 1.06
N ASP A 127 9.16 13.04 0.09
CA ASP A 127 8.86 13.29 -1.33
C ASP A 127 7.37 13.59 -1.57
N SER A 128 6.50 13.09 -0.70
CA SER A 128 5.05 13.30 -0.74
C SER A 128 4.55 14.39 0.21
N CYS A 129 5.47 15.16 0.84
CA CYS A 129 5.12 16.19 1.80
C CYS A 129 5.61 17.58 1.34
N GLU A 130 4.79 18.58 1.55
CA GLU A 130 5.23 19.99 1.51
C GLU A 130 5.76 20.35 2.90
N GLY A 131 7.07 20.50 3.01
CA GLY A 131 7.77 20.69 4.27
C GLY A 131 7.96 19.37 5.05
N LYS A 132 8.28 19.52 6.34
CA LYS A 132 8.53 18.38 7.23
C LYS A 132 7.35 18.19 8.18
N PRO A 133 6.60 17.08 8.05
CA PRO A 133 5.54 16.78 9.01
C PRO A 133 6.12 16.38 10.35
N VAL A 134 5.30 16.44 11.39
CA VAL A 134 5.62 15.81 12.68
C VAL A 134 5.40 14.30 12.54
N ILE A 135 6.38 13.49 12.94
CA ILE A 135 6.33 12.05 12.82
C ILE A 135 5.96 11.37 14.14
N VAL A 136 5.01 10.47 14.10
CA VAL A 136 4.65 9.59 15.22
C VAL A 136 5.28 8.23 14.97
N VAL A 137 6.13 7.79 15.89
CA VAL A 137 6.86 6.51 15.79
C VAL A 137 6.78 5.71 17.08
N ASP A 138 7.11 4.43 16.99
CA ASP A 138 7.46 3.63 18.15
C ASP A 138 8.89 3.93 18.65
N ARG A 139 9.33 3.18 19.67
CA ARG A 139 10.68 3.32 20.22
C ARG A 139 11.75 2.55 19.43
N GLY A 140 11.51 2.21 18.17
CA GLY A 140 12.49 1.54 17.33
C GLY A 140 13.78 2.36 17.19
N PRO A 141 14.96 1.83 17.53
CA PRO A 141 16.21 2.62 17.58
C PRO A 141 16.61 3.18 16.20
N TRP A 142 16.22 2.49 15.12
CA TRP A 142 16.49 2.95 13.73
C TRP A 142 15.75 4.22 13.36
N TYR A 143 14.57 4.51 13.94
CA TYR A 143 13.82 5.73 13.66
C TYR A 143 14.50 6.96 14.24
N ARG A 144 14.92 6.91 15.48
CA ARG A 144 15.56 8.04 16.15
C ARG A 144 16.70 8.62 15.30
N TRP A 145 17.71 7.81 14.98
CA TRP A 145 18.85 8.25 14.18
C TRP A 145 18.48 8.74 12.79
N ALA A 146 17.52 8.09 12.14
CA ALA A 146 17.08 8.47 10.81
C ALA A 146 16.34 9.82 10.83
N LEU A 147 15.45 10.04 11.80
CA LEU A 147 14.68 11.27 11.96
C LEU A 147 15.59 12.45 12.33
N GLU A 148 16.49 12.28 13.29
CA GLU A 148 17.49 13.28 13.67
C GLU A 148 18.37 13.69 12.47
N ARG A 149 18.86 12.71 11.70
CA ARG A 149 19.67 12.97 10.49
C ARG A 149 18.91 13.72 9.40
N LEU A 150 17.62 13.52 9.29
CA LEU A 150 16.75 14.23 8.33
C LEU A 150 16.21 15.55 8.89
N GLY A 151 16.52 15.88 10.16
CA GLY A 151 16.04 17.08 10.84
C GLY A 151 14.52 17.12 10.94
N MET A 152 13.89 15.97 11.22
CA MET A 152 12.43 15.82 11.35
C MET A 152 12.03 15.86 12.83
N THR A 153 10.97 16.59 13.14
CA THR A 153 10.35 16.56 14.46
C THR A 153 9.56 15.27 14.64
N TYR A 154 9.73 14.62 15.78
CA TYR A 154 9.00 13.39 16.08
C TYR A 154 8.67 13.25 17.56
N PHE A 155 7.70 12.41 17.85
CA PHE A 155 7.44 11.95 19.22
C PHE A 155 7.09 10.46 19.25
N HIS A 156 7.35 9.86 20.39
CA HIS A 156 7.02 8.45 20.63
C HIS A 156 5.61 8.34 21.19
N GLU A 157 4.78 7.56 20.52
CA GLU A 157 3.45 7.22 21.00
C GLU A 157 3.22 5.72 20.88
N THR A 158 2.83 5.09 21.99
CA THR A 158 2.57 3.64 22.00
C THR A 158 1.11 3.34 21.66
N PHE A 159 0.18 4.27 21.95
CA PHE A 159 -1.26 4.13 21.71
C PHE A 159 -1.81 5.40 21.07
N GLY A 160 -3.08 5.36 20.63
CA GLY A 160 -3.77 6.53 20.12
C GLY A 160 -3.55 6.75 18.61
N LYS A 161 -2.75 7.74 18.22
CA LYS A 161 -2.57 8.11 16.80
C LYS A 161 -1.88 7.02 15.96
N ARG A 162 -1.03 6.19 16.58
CA ARG A 162 -0.41 5.01 15.95
C ARG A 162 -1.42 3.90 15.67
N ASN A 163 -2.51 3.79 16.41
CA ASN A 163 -3.49 2.72 16.22
C ASN A 163 -3.99 2.64 14.77
N ARG A 164 -3.98 3.76 14.03
CA ARG A 164 -4.41 3.81 12.62
C ARG A 164 -3.51 2.98 11.73
N ILE A 165 -2.19 3.11 11.87
CA ILE A 165 -1.24 2.34 11.06
C ILE A 165 -1.17 0.89 11.51
N GLU A 166 -1.29 0.63 12.82
CA GLU A 166 -1.35 -0.74 13.35
C GLU A 166 -2.60 -1.47 12.86
N TRP A 167 -3.76 -0.77 12.83
CA TRP A 167 -4.98 -1.33 12.27
C TRP A 167 -4.83 -1.66 10.79
N TRP A 168 -4.22 -0.76 10.01
CA TRP A 168 -3.95 -1.01 8.60
C TRP A 168 -3.02 -2.22 8.39
N PHE A 169 -1.97 -2.36 9.19
CA PHE A 169 -1.11 -3.54 9.11
C PHE A 169 -1.83 -4.83 9.50
N ARG A 170 -2.77 -4.77 10.43
CA ARG A 170 -3.64 -5.91 10.77
C ARG A 170 -4.51 -6.29 9.58
N GLU A 171 -5.13 -5.33 8.94
CA GLU A 171 -5.92 -5.54 7.73
C GLU A 171 -5.05 -6.11 6.59
N LEU A 172 -3.88 -5.55 6.35
CA LEU A 172 -2.91 -6.06 5.38
C LEU A 172 -2.55 -7.52 5.64
N LYS A 173 -2.22 -7.86 6.89
CA LYS A 173 -1.88 -9.25 7.27
C LYS A 173 -3.05 -10.19 7.05
N ASN A 174 -4.27 -9.79 7.34
CA ASN A 174 -5.48 -10.59 7.07
C ASN A 174 -5.65 -10.83 5.56
N ARG A 175 -5.46 -9.83 4.74
CA ARG A 175 -5.53 -9.95 3.26
C ARG A 175 -4.41 -10.80 2.68
N THR A 176 -3.23 -10.80 3.31
CA THR A 176 -2.07 -11.61 2.90
C THR A 176 -2.00 -12.97 3.59
N LYS A 177 -2.91 -13.27 4.53
CA LYS A 177 -2.96 -14.54 5.26
C LYS A 177 -3.05 -15.75 4.33
N ARG A 178 -3.72 -15.63 3.18
CA ARG A 178 -3.78 -16.66 2.12
C ARG A 178 -2.41 -17.12 1.61
N PHE A 179 -1.38 -16.31 1.79
CA PHE A 179 0.00 -16.65 1.47
C PHE A 179 0.79 -17.07 2.72
N TYR A 180 0.12 -17.32 3.85
CA TYR A 180 0.77 -17.53 5.15
C TYR A 180 1.77 -16.40 5.49
N ASN A 181 1.43 -15.16 5.10
CA ASN A 181 2.30 -13.99 5.14
C ASN A 181 3.67 -14.20 4.45
N ASN A 182 3.71 -15.13 3.48
CA ASN A 182 4.88 -15.45 2.69
C ASN A 182 4.56 -15.27 1.20
N VAL A 183 4.97 -14.13 0.65
CA VAL A 183 4.73 -13.80 -0.77
C VAL A 183 5.76 -14.52 -1.62
N ASN A 184 5.29 -15.36 -2.53
CA ASN A 184 6.18 -16.02 -3.49
C ASN A 184 6.55 -15.03 -4.60
N SER A 185 7.73 -14.46 -4.52
CA SER A 185 8.24 -13.50 -5.51
C SER A 185 9.77 -13.51 -5.57
N LYS A 186 10.30 -13.35 -6.78
CA LYS A 186 11.75 -13.19 -6.99
C LYS A 186 12.28 -11.81 -6.56
N LYS A 187 11.42 -10.80 -6.45
CA LYS A 187 11.81 -9.40 -6.20
C LYS A 187 10.98 -8.78 -5.09
N LEU A 188 11.61 -8.00 -4.22
CA LEU A 188 10.92 -7.18 -3.20
C LEU A 188 9.91 -6.20 -3.82
N LYS A 189 10.20 -5.73 -5.03
CA LYS A 189 9.30 -4.85 -5.79
C LYS A 189 7.90 -5.45 -5.95
N SER A 190 7.79 -6.76 -6.16
CA SER A 190 6.47 -7.41 -6.29
C SER A 190 5.69 -7.41 -4.98
N LEU A 191 6.37 -7.50 -3.82
CA LEU A 191 5.72 -7.29 -2.52
C LEU A 191 5.26 -5.84 -2.37
N GLU A 192 6.13 -4.90 -2.70
CA GLU A 192 5.81 -3.47 -2.64
C GLU A 192 4.61 -3.14 -3.54
N ASP A 193 4.57 -3.66 -4.77
CA ASP A 193 3.44 -3.46 -5.70
C ASP A 193 2.13 -4.05 -5.17
N LEU A 194 2.15 -5.27 -4.60
CA LEU A 194 0.97 -5.86 -3.97
C LEU A 194 0.45 -4.99 -2.82
N VAL A 195 1.34 -4.58 -1.93
CA VAL A 195 0.96 -3.76 -0.77
C VAL A 195 0.49 -2.38 -1.21
N THR A 196 1.11 -1.82 -2.23
CA THR A 196 0.69 -0.56 -2.85
C THR A 196 -0.72 -0.66 -3.43
N ALA A 197 -1.04 -1.76 -4.12
CA ALA A 197 -2.40 -1.99 -4.61
C ALA A 197 -3.42 -2.07 -3.47
N ILE A 198 -3.08 -2.70 -2.35
CA ILE A 198 -3.92 -2.74 -1.15
C ILE A 198 -4.06 -1.35 -0.52
N ALA A 199 -2.99 -0.54 -0.50
CA ALA A 199 -3.02 0.83 -0.01
C ALA A 199 -3.94 1.73 -0.86
N ILE A 200 -3.90 1.60 -2.20
CA ILE A 200 -4.83 2.31 -3.10
C ILE A 200 -6.27 1.94 -2.75
N MET A 201 -6.57 0.65 -2.57
CA MET A 201 -7.91 0.20 -2.19
C MET A 201 -8.34 0.75 -0.83
N HIS A 202 -7.45 0.77 0.16
CA HIS A 202 -7.71 1.39 1.45
C HIS A 202 -8.06 2.88 1.29
N ASN A 203 -7.28 3.62 0.54
CA ASN A 203 -7.50 5.04 0.33
C ASN A 203 -8.84 5.31 -0.36
N ILE A 204 -9.18 4.57 -1.44
CA ILE A 204 -10.45 4.68 -2.15
C ILE A 204 -11.64 4.44 -1.21
N THR A 205 -11.58 3.41 -0.38
CA THR A 205 -12.69 3.05 0.52
C THR A 205 -12.86 4.03 1.67
N ARG A 206 -11.79 4.73 2.08
CA ARG A 206 -11.81 5.70 3.20
C ARG A 206 -12.14 7.12 2.76
N ALA A 207 -11.66 7.55 1.61
CA ALA A 207 -11.90 8.89 1.07
C ALA A 207 -13.32 9.08 0.50
N GLY A 208 -14.18 8.05 0.55
CA GLY A 208 -15.50 8.13 -0.10
C GLY A 208 -15.42 8.30 -1.63
N GLY A 209 -14.24 8.18 -2.21
CA GLY A 209 -14.00 8.18 -3.66
C GLY A 209 -13.74 9.54 -4.30
N GLU A 210 -13.82 10.64 -3.58
CA GLU A 210 -13.72 11.97 -4.21
C GLU A 210 -12.31 12.54 -4.40
N GLU A 211 -11.30 12.10 -3.62
CA GLU A 211 -9.95 12.72 -3.61
C GLU A 211 -8.79 11.79 -4.06
N VAL A 212 -9.03 10.58 -4.49
CA VAL A 212 -7.96 9.57 -4.64
C VAL A 212 -7.39 9.50 -6.05
N ILE A 213 -7.98 10.15 -7.03
CA ILE A 213 -7.53 10.09 -8.42
C ILE A 213 -7.03 11.46 -8.87
N PRO A 214 -5.72 11.63 -9.14
CA PRO A 214 -5.24 12.82 -9.84
C PRO A 214 -5.86 12.85 -11.24
N THR A 215 -6.54 13.92 -11.57
CA THR A 215 -6.95 14.27 -12.94
C THR A 215 -5.76 14.39 -13.87
#